data_2e0e74f9a35a4ab9811bcd4f80a5d865
#
_entry.id   2e0e74f9a35a4ab9811bcd4f80a5d865
#
_cell.length_a   1.000
_cell.length_b   1.000
_cell.length_c   1.000
_cell.angle_alpha   90.00
_cell.angle_beta   90.00
_cell.angle_gamma   90.00
#
_symmetry.space_group_name_H-M   'P 1'
#
loop_
_entity.id
_entity.type
_entity.pdbx_description
1 polymer ?
#
loop_
_entity_poly.entity_id
_entity_poly.type
_entity_poly.pdbx_seq_one_letter_code
_entity_poly.pdbx_strand_id
1 'polypeptide(L)'
;MILEGKNLTFSYGGKKAAPVLDQVDISIGSGERVGLKGHSGRGKTTLCRLLAGYEKPRKGEVLMNGKPLSSFSGPCPVQMVWQHPEMVVDPLLPLGVSLGEATPPDPNLISALHIREGWLTRYPSELSGGELQRFCLARALHPSVKFLLCDEITAMLDLVTQAQIWEFLLHEAKRRDLGLLVVSHNDALLERVCTRIVTLEN
;
A
#
# COMPACT_ATOMS: atom_id res chain seq x y z
N MET A 1 -2.02 17.52 -1.99
CA MET A 1 -2.25 16.70 -3.22
C MET A 1 -3.48 15.84 -3.02
N ILE A 2 -4.09 15.32 -4.09
CA ILE A 2 -5.24 14.43 -4.01
C ILE A 2 -5.05 13.27 -4.99
N LEU A 3 -5.33 12.06 -4.54
CA LEU A 3 -5.48 10.85 -5.35
C LEU A 3 -6.97 10.52 -5.45
N GLU A 4 -7.47 10.33 -6.65
CA GLU A 4 -8.88 10.08 -6.93
C GLU A 4 -9.05 8.86 -7.81
N GLY A 5 -9.99 7.99 -7.46
CA GLY A 5 -10.59 7.02 -8.37
C GLY A 5 -11.97 7.50 -8.72
N LYS A 6 -12.25 7.72 -10.02
CA LYS A 6 -13.54 8.24 -10.50
C LYS A 6 -14.28 7.20 -11.32
N ASN A 7 -15.48 6.86 -10.88
CA ASN A 7 -16.41 5.95 -11.58
C ASN A 7 -15.72 4.62 -11.97
N LEU A 8 -14.95 4.04 -11.04
CA LEU A 8 -14.13 2.87 -11.30
C LEU A 8 -15.02 1.63 -11.46
N THR A 9 -14.99 1.01 -12.64
CA THR A 9 -15.61 -0.28 -12.90
C THR A 9 -14.53 -1.28 -13.34
N PHE A 10 -14.47 -2.43 -12.67
CA PHE A 10 -13.47 -3.45 -12.96
C PHE A 10 -14.01 -4.88 -12.78
N SER A 11 -13.52 -5.80 -13.59
CA SER A 11 -13.73 -7.24 -13.43
C SER A 11 -12.52 -8.03 -13.91
N TYR A 12 -12.23 -9.12 -13.23
CA TYR A 12 -11.28 -10.13 -13.71
C TYR A 12 -11.94 -10.97 -14.81
N GLY A 13 -11.20 -11.24 -15.88
CA GLY A 13 -11.70 -12.02 -17.01
C GLY A 13 -12.31 -11.18 -18.14
N GLY A 14 -12.99 -11.83 -19.09
CA GLY A 14 -13.49 -11.21 -20.32
C GLY A 14 -14.65 -10.23 -20.12
N LYS A 15 -15.10 -9.59 -21.21
CA LYS A 15 -16.16 -8.54 -21.23
C LYS A 15 -17.48 -8.93 -20.54
N LYS A 16 -17.77 -10.23 -20.40
CA LYS A 16 -19.02 -10.75 -19.80
C LYS A 16 -18.89 -11.08 -18.30
N ALA A 17 -17.70 -10.94 -17.70
CA ALA A 17 -17.52 -11.24 -16.28
C ALA A 17 -18.22 -10.17 -15.41
N ALA A 18 -18.85 -10.63 -14.33
CA ALA A 18 -19.45 -9.74 -13.34
C ALA A 18 -18.41 -8.75 -12.78
N PRO A 19 -18.79 -7.49 -12.55
CA PRO A 19 -17.88 -6.51 -11.99
C PRO A 19 -17.52 -6.87 -10.54
N VAL A 20 -16.25 -6.73 -10.19
CA VAL A 20 -15.75 -6.77 -8.82
C VAL A 20 -15.87 -5.39 -8.19
N LEU A 21 -15.74 -4.34 -9.00
CA LEU A 21 -16.02 -2.95 -8.63
C LEU A 21 -16.95 -2.37 -9.71
N ASP A 22 -18.02 -1.71 -9.28
CA ASP A 22 -18.98 -1.06 -10.18
C ASP A 22 -19.22 0.39 -9.75
N GLN A 23 -18.79 1.33 -10.62
CA GLN A 23 -18.94 2.77 -10.47
C GLN A 23 -18.46 3.32 -9.11
N VAL A 24 -17.32 2.81 -8.63
CA VAL A 24 -16.76 3.21 -7.32
C VAL A 24 -16.02 4.53 -7.44
N ASP A 25 -16.35 5.46 -6.53
CA ASP A 25 -15.63 6.72 -6.32
C ASP A 25 -14.91 6.71 -5.00
N ILE A 26 -13.65 7.16 -4.99
CA ILE A 26 -12.84 7.33 -3.80
C ILE A 26 -11.86 8.49 -3.98
N SER A 27 -11.57 9.21 -2.91
CA SER A 27 -10.53 10.23 -2.89
C SER A 27 -9.69 10.12 -1.63
N ILE A 28 -8.42 10.48 -1.72
CA ILE A 28 -7.46 10.49 -0.61
C ILE A 28 -6.64 11.77 -0.74
N GLY A 29 -6.73 12.64 0.26
CA GLY A 29 -5.92 13.86 0.33
C GLY A 29 -4.50 13.60 0.86
N SER A 30 -3.56 14.50 0.55
CA SER A 30 -2.27 14.56 1.26
C SER A 30 -2.49 14.67 2.76
N GLY A 31 -1.72 13.92 3.55
CA GLY A 31 -1.83 13.87 5.01
C GLY A 31 -3.12 13.21 5.54
N GLU A 32 -4.06 12.87 4.67
CA GLU A 32 -5.28 12.17 5.03
C GLU A 32 -5.01 10.67 5.22
N ARG A 33 -5.70 10.06 6.18
CA ARG A 33 -5.64 8.62 6.43
C ARG A 33 -7.04 8.04 6.31
N VAL A 34 -7.31 7.43 5.16
CA VAL A 34 -8.62 6.86 4.80
C VAL A 34 -8.64 5.37 5.15
N GLY A 35 -9.53 4.96 6.05
CA GLY A 35 -9.83 3.56 6.32
C GLY A 35 -10.80 3.01 5.28
N LEU A 36 -10.53 1.84 4.73
CA LEU A 36 -11.41 1.15 3.80
C LEU A 36 -11.96 -0.13 4.44
N LYS A 37 -13.24 -0.12 4.75
CA LYS A 37 -13.99 -1.27 5.27
C LYS A 37 -14.76 -1.97 4.15
N GLY A 38 -15.14 -3.21 4.39
CA GLY A 38 -16.00 -4.01 3.51
C GLY A 38 -15.77 -5.50 3.77
N HIS A 39 -16.78 -6.32 3.45
CA HIS A 39 -16.67 -7.77 3.57
C HIS A 39 -15.55 -8.34 2.70
N SER A 40 -15.05 -9.54 3.06
CA SER A 40 -14.10 -10.27 2.23
C SER A 40 -14.67 -10.48 0.82
N GLY A 41 -13.83 -10.37 -0.20
CA GLY A 41 -14.25 -10.53 -1.60
C GLY A 41 -14.94 -9.31 -2.24
N ARG A 42 -15.18 -8.21 -1.52
CA ARG A 42 -15.82 -6.99 -2.06
C ARG A 42 -14.91 -6.09 -2.89
N GLY A 43 -13.69 -6.53 -3.21
CA GLY A 43 -12.81 -5.80 -4.12
C GLY A 43 -11.89 -4.76 -3.48
N LYS A 44 -11.69 -4.75 -2.14
CA LYS A 44 -10.77 -3.80 -1.46
C LYS A 44 -9.36 -3.85 -2.02
N THR A 45 -8.77 -5.04 -2.11
CA THR A 45 -7.45 -5.27 -2.74
C THR A 45 -7.45 -4.84 -4.22
N THR A 46 -8.54 -5.11 -4.95
CA THR A 46 -8.69 -4.70 -6.35
C THR A 46 -8.70 -3.18 -6.48
N LEU A 47 -9.38 -2.48 -5.58
CA LEU A 47 -9.38 -1.03 -5.55
C LEU A 47 -7.97 -0.48 -5.27
N CYS A 48 -7.23 -1.06 -4.33
CA CYS A 48 -5.83 -0.71 -4.09
C CYS A 48 -4.98 -0.92 -5.35
N ARG A 49 -5.13 -2.05 -6.06
CA ARG A 49 -4.40 -2.33 -7.31
C ARG A 49 -4.70 -1.33 -8.42
N LEU A 50 -5.97 -0.93 -8.57
CA LEU A 50 -6.35 0.12 -9.53
C LEU A 50 -5.73 1.46 -9.16
N LEU A 51 -5.83 1.88 -7.90
CA LEU A 51 -5.28 3.15 -7.43
C LEU A 51 -3.75 3.21 -7.52
N ALA A 52 -3.06 2.08 -7.37
CA ALA A 52 -1.61 1.98 -7.53
C ALA A 52 -1.16 1.78 -8.99
N GLY A 53 -2.10 1.62 -9.93
CA GLY A 53 -1.80 1.43 -11.35
C GLY A 53 -1.36 0.01 -11.73
N TYR A 54 -1.49 -0.98 -10.85
CA TYR A 54 -1.23 -2.40 -11.18
C TYR A 54 -2.30 -2.99 -12.10
N GLU A 55 -3.52 -2.44 -12.05
CA GLU A 55 -4.63 -2.82 -12.90
C GLU A 55 -5.19 -1.59 -13.61
N LYS A 56 -5.83 -1.79 -14.76
CA LYS A 56 -6.52 -0.72 -15.50
C LYS A 56 -8.03 -0.88 -15.35
N PRO A 57 -8.77 0.17 -14.96
CA PRO A 57 -10.22 0.09 -14.87
C PRO A 57 -10.82 -0.10 -16.28
N ARG A 58 -11.95 -0.79 -16.35
CA ARG A 58 -12.73 -0.91 -17.61
C ARG A 58 -13.46 0.38 -17.95
N LYS A 59 -13.94 1.06 -16.92
CA LYS A 59 -14.54 2.40 -16.99
C LYS A 59 -14.02 3.22 -15.83
N GLY A 60 -14.06 4.52 -15.99
CA GLY A 60 -13.50 5.45 -15.03
C GLY A 60 -11.99 5.62 -15.16
N GLU A 61 -11.40 6.34 -14.26
CA GLU A 61 -9.99 6.71 -14.30
C GLU A 61 -9.42 6.92 -12.89
N VAL A 62 -8.10 6.76 -12.77
CA VAL A 62 -7.34 7.10 -11.57
C VAL A 62 -6.53 8.36 -11.85
N LEU A 63 -6.77 9.38 -11.03
CA LEU A 63 -6.19 10.70 -11.19
C LEU A 63 -5.34 11.07 -9.96
N MET A 64 -4.24 11.76 -10.18
CA MET A 64 -3.51 12.47 -9.14
C MET A 64 -3.44 13.96 -9.49
N ASN A 65 -4.02 14.79 -8.65
CA ASN A 65 -4.20 16.23 -8.90
C ASN A 65 -4.87 16.52 -10.27
N GLY A 66 -5.91 15.77 -10.62
CA GLY A 66 -6.64 15.92 -11.89
C GLY A 66 -5.92 15.40 -13.13
N LYS A 67 -4.73 14.80 -12.99
CA LYS A 67 -3.99 14.21 -14.12
C LYS A 67 -4.02 12.68 -14.01
N PRO A 68 -4.18 11.94 -15.12
CA PRO A 68 -4.14 10.50 -15.11
C PRO A 68 -2.85 9.96 -14.46
N LEU A 69 -2.96 8.99 -13.56
CA LEU A 69 -1.78 8.40 -12.89
C LEU A 69 -0.77 7.85 -13.89
N SER A 70 -1.24 7.32 -15.03
CA SER A 70 -0.40 6.83 -16.12
C SER A 70 0.42 7.91 -16.83
N SER A 71 0.17 9.20 -16.60
CA SER A 71 0.94 10.30 -17.19
C SER A 71 2.21 10.66 -16.39
N PHE A 72 2.38 10.09 -15.20
CA PHE A 72 3.58 10.33 -14.41
C PHE A 72 4.72 9.43 -14.86
N SER A 73 5.91 10.03 -14.99
CA SER A 73 7.14 9.32 -15.34
C SER A 73 8.00 9.03 -14.11
N GLY A 74 8.83 7.98 -14.18
CA GLY A 74 9.67 7.55 -13.07
C GLY A 74 8.93 6.69 -12.05
N PRO A 75 9.45 6.55 -10.80
CA PRO A 75 8.80 5.76 -9.75
C PRO A 75 7.39 6.29 -9.47
N CYS A 76 6.42 5.37 -9.46
CA CYS A 76 5.01 5.72 -9.25
C CYS A 76 4.85 6.42 -7.89
N PRO A 77 4.20 7.59 -7.82
CA PRO A 77 3.99 8.32 -6.57
C PRO A 77 2.95 7.67 -5.65
N VAL A 78 2.25 6.65 -6.14
CA VAL A 78 1.32 5.81 -5.37
C VAL A 78 1.93 4.42 -5.25
N GLN A 79 2.22 4.00 -4.03
CA GLN A 79 2.77 2.67 -3.76
C GLN A 79 1.79 1.84 -2.93
N MET A 80 1.84 0.52 -3.12
CA MET A 80 1.01 -0.43 -2.38
C MET A 80 1.91 -1.34 -1.56
N VAL A 81 1.55 -1.52 -0.30
CA VAL A 81 2.11 -2.57 0.58
C VAL A 81 1.08 -3.68 0.71
N TRP A 82 1.50 -4.89 0.44
CA TRP A 82 0.63 -6.04 0.29
C TRP A 82 0.51 -6.82 1.61
N GLN A 83 -0.59 -7.53 1.75
CA GLN A 83 -0.84 -8.43 2.87
C GLN A 83 0.21 -9.55 2.97
N HIS A 84 0.65 -10.05 1.81
CA HIS A 84 1.62 -11.15 1.66
C HIS A 84 2.95 -10.62 1.14
N PRO A 85 3.91 -10.25 2.01
CA PRO A 85 5.18 -9.65 1.60
C PRO A 85 6.02 -10.58 0.71
N GLU A 86 5.90 -11.90 0.88
CA GLU A 86 6.60 -12.90 0.08
C GLU A 86 6.19 -12.92 -1.40
N MET A 87 5.05 -12.33 -1.74
CA MET A 87 4.55 -12.26 -3.13
C MET A 87 5.11 -11.07 -3.92
N VAL A 88 5.85 -10.16 -3.26
CA VAL A 88 6.30 -8.89 -3.87
C VAL A 88 7.80 -8.69 -3.85
N VAL A 89 8.55 -9.66 -3.35
CA VAL A 89 10.01 -9.71 -3.41
C VAL A 89 10.45 -10.90 -4.25
N ASP A 90 11.56 -10.76 -4.98
CA ASP A 90 12.14 -11.87 -5.71
C ASP A 90 12.75 -12.88 -4.71
N PRO A 91 12.29 -14.13 -4.65
CA PRO A 91 12.79 -15.12 -3.70
C PRO A 91 14.25 -15.55 -3.95
N LEU A 92 14.78 -15.23 -5.12
CA LEU A 92 16.13 -15.59 -5.55
C LEU A 92 17.16 -14.48 -5.31
N LEU A 93 16.73 -13.31 -4.87
CA LEU A 93 17.61 -12.18 -4.61
C LEU A 93 17.75 -11.91 -3.11
N PRO A 94 18.97 -11.57 -2.63
CA PRO A 94 19.17 -11.05 -1.29
C PRO A 94 18.34 -9.77 -1.08
N LEU A 95 17.80 -9.60 0.11
CA LEU A 95 16.88 -8.49 0.41
C LEU A 95 17.50 -7.11 0.25
N GLY A 96 18.81 -6.96 0.47
CA GLY A 96 19.52 -5.71 0.21
C GLY A 96 19.53 -5.32 -1.27
N VAL A 97 19.53 -6.30 -2.19
CA VAL A 97 19.43 -6.06 -3.63
C VAL A 97 18.01 -5.57 -3.96
N SER A 98 16.99 -6.29 -3.51
CA SER A 98 15.58 -5.91 -3.72
C SER A 98 15.25 -4.53 -3.13
N LEU A 99 15.85 -4.16 -2.01
CA LEU A 99 15.66 -2.85 -1.38
C LEU A 99 16.30 -1.72 -2.19
N GLY A 100 17.42 -1.99 -2.87
CA GLY A 100 18.17 -1.02 -3.66
C GLY A 100 17.71 -0.88 -5.12
N GLU A 101 16.70 -1.62 -5.58
CA GLU A 101 16.26 -1.63 -6.99
C GLU A 101 15.87 -0.25 -7.55
N ALA A 102 15.21 0.58 -6.77
CA ALA A 102 14.75 1.90 -7.21
C ALA A 102 15.77 3.00 -6.90
N THR A 103 16.34 2.98 -5.71
CA THR A 103 17.37 3.92 -5.22
C THR A 103 18.10 3.28 -4.04
N PRO A 104 19.32 3.74 -3.71
CA PRO A 104 19.97 3.33 -2.47
C PRO A 104 19.01 3.53 -1.28
N PRO A 105 18.89 2.54 -0.38
CA PRO A 105 18.01 2.63 0.76
C PRO A 105 18.44 3.77 1.71
N ASP A 106 17.45 4.53 2.20
CA ASP A 106 17.69 5.58 3.19
C ASP A 106 18.09 4.93 4.54
N PRO A 107 19.30 5.21 5.06
CA PRO A 107 19.76 4.66 6.34
C PRO A 107 18.83 5.00 7.52
N ASN A 108 18.19 6.18 7.50
CA ASN A 108 17.25 6.58 8.53
C ASN A 108 15.98 5.71 8.48
N LEU A 109 15.51 5.38 7.28
CA LEU A 109 14.36 4.51 7.08
C LEU A 109 14.67 3.07 7.53
N ILE A 110 15.86 2.55 7.20
CA ILE A 110 16.35 1.25 7.65
C ILE A 110 16.37 1.17 9.18
N SER A 111 16.95 2.18 9.83
CA SER A 111 17.03 2.27 11.29
C SER A 111 15.64 2.38 11.93
N ALA A 112 14.77 3.24 11.41
CA ALA A 112 13.43 3.47 11.94
C ALA A 112 12.50 2.25 11.81
N LEU A 113 12.71 1.42 10.79
CA LEU A 113 12.03 0.13 10.61
C LEU A 113 12.72 -1.01 11.37
N HIS A 114 13.77 -0.74 12.14
CA HIS A 114 14.56 -1.74 12.86
C HIS A 114 15.06 -2.89 11.97
N ILE A 115 15.40 -2.60 10.71
CA ILE A 115 15.99 -3.55 9.79
C ILE A 115 17.46 -3.74 10.19
N ARG A 116 17.82 -4.99 10.53
CA ARG A 116 19.19 -5.31 10.95
C ARG A 116 20.09 -5.44 9.74
N GLU A 117 21.33 -4.97 9.84
CA GLU A 117 22.32 -5.05 8.76
C GLU A 117 22.50 -6.49 8.23
N GLY A 118 22.57 -7.47 9.13
CA GLY A 118 22.70 -8.87 8.76
C GLY A 118 21.51 -9.46 7.99
N TRP A 119 20.37 -8.75 7.91
CA TRP A 119 19.24 -9.18 7.09
C TRP A 119 19.40 -8.82 5.62
N LEU A 120 20.23 -7.82 5.29
CA LEU A 120 20.43 -7.35 3.92
C LEU A 120 21.03 -8.42 3.00
N THR A 121 21.79 -9.34 3.57
CA THR A 121 22.42 -10.47 2.85
C THR A 121 21.55 -11.73 2.79
N ARG A 122 20.42 -11.74 3.52
CA ARG A 122 19.51 -12.89 3.57
C ARG A 122 18.52 -12.88 2.42
N TYR A 123 18.01 -14.06 2.13
CA TYR A 123 16.91 -14.27 1.18
C TYR A 123 15.54 -14.14 1.89
N PRO A 124 14.47 -13.84 1.15
CA PRO A 124 13.12 -13.69 1.73
C PRO A 124 12.69 -14.89 2.60
N SER A 125 13.03 -16.12 2.23
CA SER A 125 12.69 -17.34 2.96
C SER A 125 13.39 -17.50 4.32
N GLU A 126 14.40 -16.68 4.60
CA GLU A 126 15.18 -16.73 5.84
C GLU A 126 14.69 -15.72 6.90
N LEU A 127 13.62 -14.97 6.59
CA LEU A 127 13.03 -13.97 7.48
C LEU A 127 11.62 -14.39 7.93
N SER A 128 11.24 -13.94 9.13
CA SER A 128 9.85 -14.01 9.57
C SER A 128 8.97 -13.05 8.75
N GLY A 129 7.66 -13.29 8.71
CA GLY A 129 6.72 -12.41 8.00
C GLY A 129 6.80 -10.95 8.44
N GLY A 130 6.97 -10.68 9.75
CA GLY A 130 7.12 -9.33 10.28
C GLY A 130 8.43 -8.65 9.89
N GLU A 131 9.52 -9.41 9.83
CA GLU A 131 10.81 -8.92 9.35
C GLU A 131 10.71 -8.58 7.85
N LEU A 132 10.14 -9.48 7.06
CA LEU A 132 9.96 -9.27 5.62
C LEU A 132 9.03 -8.08 5.32
N GLN A 133 7.97 -7.90 6.12
CA GLN A 133 7.05 -6.76 5.98
C GLN A 133 7.76 -5.41 6.17
N ARG A 134 8.75 -5.34 7.06
CA ARG A 134 9.58 -4.13 7.25
C ARG A 134 10.38 -3.79 5.98
N PHE A 135 10.91 -4.78 5.28
CA PHE A 135 11.57 -4.59 3.99
C PHE A 135 10.60 -4.10 2.92
N CYS A 136 9.40 -4.69 2.83
CA CYS A 136 8.38 -4.24 1.88
C CYS A 136 7.96 -2.79 2.14
N LEU A 137 7.84 -2.38 3.41
CA LEU A 137 7.59 -0.99 3.79
C LEU A 137 8.74 -0.08 3.39
N ALA A 138 9.99 -0.46 3.68
CA ALA A 138 11.17 0.34 3.31
C ALA A 138 11.24 0.54 1.79
N ARG A 139 11.00 -0.52 1.02
CA ARG A 139 10.97 -0.48 -0.45
C ARG A 139 9.85 0.42 -0.98
N ALA A 140 8.67 0.37 -0.38
CA ALA A 140 7.51 1.16 -0.78
C ALA A 140 7.61 2.64 -0.41
N LEU A 141 8.46 3.03 0.54
CA LEU A 141 8.59 4.41 1.04
C LEU A 141 9.66 5.23 0.32
N HIS A 142 9.83 5.01 -0.99
CA HIS A 142 10.68 5.86 -1.83
C HIS A 142 10.38 7.36 -1.64
N PRO A 143 11.37 8.28 -1.75
CA PRO A 143 11.16 9.72 -1.54
C PRO A 143 10.08 10.35 -2.43
N SER A 144 9.87 9.83 -3.65
CA SER A 144 8.82 10.33 -4.57
C SER A 144 7.40 9.96 -4.17
N VAL A 145 7.21 9.00 -3.24
CA VAL A 145 5.89 8.50 -2.85
C VAL A 145 5.11 9.58 -2.11
N LYS A 146 3.86 9.75 -2.54
CA LYS A 146 2.89 10.71 -2.00
C LYS A 146 1.67 10.02 -1.39
N PHE A 147 1.36 8.82 -1.85
CA PHE A 147 0.26 8.01 -1.34
C PHE A 147 0.74 6.58 -1.10
N LEU A 148 0.42 6.02 0.06
CA LEU A 148 0.71 4.64 0.43
C LEU A 148 -0.59 3.88 0.70
N LEU A 149 -0.79 2.79 -0.02
CA LEU A 149 -1.97 1.94 0.08
C LEU A 149 -1.58 0.69 0.88
N CYS A 150 -2.14 0.55 2.08
CA CYS A 150 -1.82 -0.50 3.05
C CYS A 150 -2.91 -1.57 3.02
N ASP A 151 -2.70 -2.67 2.29
CA ASP A 151 -3.68 -3.76 2.18
C ASP A 151 -3.41 -4.83 3.22
N GLU A 152 -4.10 -4.76 4.36
CA GLU A 152 -4.03 -5.70 5.50
C GLU A 152 -2.60 -5.99 6.00
N ILE A 153 -1.71 -5.01 5.93
CA ILE A 153 -0.26 -5.15 6.10
C ILE A 153 0.21 -5.68 7.47
N THR A 154 -0.66 -5.73 8.45
CA THR A 154 -0.34 -6.21 9.80
C THR A 154 -1.23 -7.37 10.27
N ALA A 155 -2.10 -7.90 9.40
CA ALA A 155 -3.08 -8.92 9.80
C ALA A 155 -2.46 -10.22 10.34
N MET A 156 -1.25 -10.58 9.89
CA MET A 156 -0.56 -11.81 10.27
C MET A 156 0.56 -11.59 11.30
N LEU A 157 0.65 -10.39 11.89
CA LEU A 157 1.71 -10.03 12.82
C LEU A 157 1.21 -10.04 14.27
N ASP A 158 2.13 -10.26 15.20
CA ASP A 158 1.85 -10.09 16.63
C ASP A 158 1.56 -8.62 16.97
N LEU A 159 0.87 -8.39 18.10
CA LEU A 159 0.40 -7.06 18.49
C LEU A 159 1.52 -6.04 18.71
N VAL A 160 2.70 -6.47 19.15
CA VAL A 160 3.85 -5.58 19.39
C VAL A 160 4.40 -5.10 18.05
N THR A 161 4.63 -6.03 17.12
CA THR A 161 5.09 -5.71 15.76
C THR A 161 4.08 -4.85 15.01
N GLN A 162 2.76 -5.14 15.14
CA GLN A 162 1.71 -4.28 14.60
C GLN A 162 1.82 -2.84 15.12
N ALA A 163 1.91 -2.67 16.44
CA ALA A 163 1.99 -1.35 17.05
C ALA A 163 3.21 -0.56 16.54
N GLN A 164 4.38 -1.20 16.46
CA GLN A 164 5.61 -0.58 15.97
C GLN A 164 5.49 -0.13 14.50
N ILE A 165 4.91 -0.97 13.63
CA ILE A 165 4.72 -0.65 12.22
C ILE A 165 3.77 0.54 12.07
N TRP A 166 2.63 0.54 12.78
CA TRP A 166 1.68 1.65 12.68
C TRP A 166 2.21 2.95 13.29
N GLU A 167 2.92 2.90 14.41
CA GLU A 167 3.59 4.08 14.99
C GLU A 167 4.57 4.70 13.99
N PHE A 168 5.43 3.87 13.39
CA PHE A 168 6.34 4.30 12.34
C PHE A 168 5.60 4.92 11.15
N LEU A 169 4.58 4.25 10.60
CA LEU A 169 3.83 4.74 9.43
C LEU A 169 3.11 6.06 9.71
N LEU A 170 2.50 6.21 10.90
CA LEU A 170 1.84 7.45 11.30
C LEU A 170 2.83 8.61 11.43
N HIS A 171 4.02 8.35 11.99
CA HIS A 171 5.09 9.32 12.05
C HIS A 171 5.55 9.75 10.65
N GLU A 172 5.83 8.80 9.74
CA GLU A 172 6.25 9.07 8.37
C GLU A 172 5.15 9.78 7.56
N ALA A 173 3.89 9.36 7.71
CA ALA A 173 2.76 10.01 7.05
C ALA A 173 2.67 11.50 7.45
N LYS A 174 2.81 11.80 8.74
CA LYS A 174 2.82 13.18 9.24
C LYS A 174 4.03 13.97 8.75
N ARG A 175 5.24 13.36 8.81
CA ARG A 175 6.51 14.01 8.42
C ARG A 175 6.54 14.38 6.94
N ARG A 176 5.99 13.50 6.08
CA ARG A 176 6.07 13.61 4.61
C ARG A 176 4.78 14.09 3.96
N ASP A 177 3.75 14.39 4.74
CA ASP A 177 2.41 14.71 4.25
C ASP A 177 1.85 13.61 3.31
N LEU A 178 2.08 12.32 3.67
CA LEU A 178 1.60 11.20 2.89
C LEU A 178 0.10 10.98 3.08
N GLY A 179 -0.62 10.77 1.96
CA GLY A 179 -1.96 10.20 2.01
C GLY A 179 -1.89 8.69 2.23
N LEU A 180 -2.68 8.15 3.14
CA LEU A 180 -2.77 6.71 3.40
C LEU A 180 -4.15 6.17 3.04
N LEU A 181 -4.21 5.01 2.38
CA LEU A 181 -5.39 4.15 2.34
C LEU A 181 -5.10 2.91 3.18
N VAL A 182 -5.90 2.68 4.20
CA VAL A 182 -5.72 1.57 5.14
C VAL A 182 -6.87 0.59 5.00
N VAL A 183 -6.58 -0.59 4.45
CA VAL A 183 -7.53 -1.70 4.41
C VAL A 183 -7.30 -2.58 5.64
N SER A 184 -8.33 -2.82 6.41
CA SER A 184 -8.29 -3.73 7.56
C SER A 184 -9.68 -4.26 7.89
N HIS A 185 -9.73 -5.46 8.44
CA HIS A 185 -10.92 -6.03 9.08
C HIS A 185 -11.03 -5.67 10.57
N ASN A 186 -10.00 -5.04 11.13
CA ASN A 186 -9.97 -4.62 12.54
C ASN A 186 -10.48 -3.19 12.67
N ASP A 187 -11.72 -3.04 13.13
CA ASP A 187 -12.37 -1.74 13.31
C ASP A 187 -11.63 -0.85 14.32
N ALA A 188 -11.18 -1.40 15.43
CA ALA A 188 -10.44 -0.66 16.44
C ALA A 188 -9.11 -0.09 15.89
N LEU A 189 -8.45 -0.82 14.99
CA LEU A 189 -7.27 -0.33 14.29
C LEU A 189 -7.65 0.86 13.38
N LEU A 190 -8.68 0.72 12.55
CA LEU A 190 -9.11 1.78 11.64
C LEU A 190 -9.51 3.05 12.40
N GLU A 191 -10.27 2.92 13.48
CA GLU A 191 -10.67 4.05 14.34
C GLU A 191 -9.45 4.77 14.96
N ARG A 192 -8.40 4.03 15.29
CA ARG A 192 -7.19 4.58 15.90
C ARG A 192 -6.27 5.26 14.90
N VAL A 193 -6.13 4.72 13.67
CA VAL A 193 -5.11 5.17 12.72
C VAL A 193 -5.67 6.09 11.62
N CYS A 194 -6.96 6.02 11.31
CA CYS A 194 -7.56 6.75 10.20
C CYS A 194 -8.24 8.06 10.65
N THR A 195 -8.27 9.03 9.73
CA THR A 195 -8.99 10.30 9.91
C THR A 195 -10.44 10.20 9.49
N ARG A 196 -10.76 9.31 8.58
CA ARG A 196 -12.13 8.90 8.20
C ARG A 196 -12.16 7.46 7.73
N ILE A 197 -13.33 6.87 7.74
CA ILE A 197 -13.56 5.49 7.27
C ILE A 197 -14.61 5.52 6.17
N VAL A 198 -14.35 4.76 5.10
CA VAL A 198 -15.25 4.54 3.97
C VAL A 198 -15.58 3.06 3.90
N THR A 199 -16.85 2.74 3.66
CA THR A 199 -17.28 1.36 3.43
C THR A 199 -17.41 1.11 1.93
N LEU A 200 -16.77 0.04 1.44
CA LEU A 200 -16.95 -0.42 0.07
C LEU A 200 -18.20 -1.31 0.03
N GLU A 201 -19.28 -0.74 -0.46
CA GLU A 201 -20.56 -1.42 -0.70
C GLU A 201 -20.67 -1.70 -2.21
N ASN A 202 -20.72 -2.98 -2.58
CA ASN A 202 -21.02 -3.45 -3.96
C ASN A 202 -22.19 -4.41 -3.92
#